data_e70fb2fdd7b571737c540a12222614bb
#
_entry.id   e70fb2fdd7b571737c540a12222614bb
#
_cell.length_a   1.000
_cell.length_b   1.000
_cell.length_c   1.000
_cell.angle_alpha   90.00
_cell.angle_beta   90.00
_cell.angle_gamma   90.00
#
_symmetry.space_group_name_H-M   'P 1'
#
loop_
_entity.id
_entity.type
_entity.pdbx_description
1 polymer ?
#
loop_
_entity_poly.entity_id
_entity_poly.type
_entity_poly.pdbx_seq_one_letter_code
_entity_poly.pdbx_strand_id
1 'polypeptide(L)'
;VSGPGAGDSVGVRGAAEGSAAGESGGGGSAGGPYARVVLEWPAGVPDGGRHGFTPGHREALEAALPALARQVAARLGERPGRVLVLGNEELMYAPLRLAAALEESGAAAEVRFSSTTRSPVLAVDDPGYAIRTRLVFPAHDAPADGPGDRYAYNVAGAGFDAVVAVVDSVGDTPGLHTGLLAALAPHTGRVVLAVVPSYAPGIPDAPHRQEPTMSEPSLPEPLRGPAFSSYAPEDVGWLLQDLSAVELEAPTEEREEAIQAGGAHYAESLPVEYQPSERYQKLYQDALAASAARVARAVGTVTETVLAERSPSPVLVSLARAGTPVGVLMRRWAAARHGLDLPHYAVSIVRGRGIDANALRWLAAHHDPADVVFVDGWTGKGAITRELREALAGFEGFNPEIVVLADPGACVETYGTREDFLIPSACLNSTVSGLVSRTVLRSDLVGPDDFHGAKFYRELAGADVSAAFVDAVAARFDEVADAVDAEVKELLAADRTPTWVGWAAVERISEEYGIHDVNLVKPGVGETTRVLLRRVPWKVLAQRGAGSDLDHVRLLAGQRGVPVEEVDDLPYTCVGLIHPRFTRGATGADGKAVAAK
;
A
#
# COMPACT_ATOMS: atom_id res chain seq x y z
N VAL A 1 -52.51 -16.86 -11.18
CA VAL A 1 -53.52 -17.36 -10.25
C VAL A 1 -53.09 -16.93 -8.85
N SER A 2 -53.84 -15.93 -8.35
CA SER A 2 -54.17 -15.68 -6.94
C SER A 2 -53.06 -15.51 -5.88
N GLY A 3 -52.83 -14.24 -5.41
CA GLY A 3 -52.53 -13.98 -4.00
C GLY A 3 -53.79 -14.18 -3.12
N PRO A 4 -53.91 -13.63 -1.91
CA PRO A 4 -53.18 -12.59 -1.15
C PRO A 4 -53.12 -12.84 0.42
N GLY A 5 -52.67 -11.86 1.19
CA GLY A 5 -52.96 -11.58 2.60
C GLY A 5 -51.70 -11.30 3.43
N ALA A 6 -51.36 -10.15 3.83
CA ALA A 6 -51.94 -9.04 4.64
C ALA A 6 -51.89 -9.29 6.17
N GLY A 7 -51.28 -8.33 6.86
CA GLY A 7 -51.51 -7.96 8.28
C GLY A 7 -50.43 -8.53 9.22
N ASP A 8 -49.87 -7.86 10.20
CA ASP A 8 -50.25 -6.60 10.86
C ASP A 8 -49.07 -5.99 11.61
N SER A 9 -49.06 -4.71 11.70
CA SER A 9 -48.24 -3.82 12.54
C SER A 9 -48.70 -3.83 14.00
N VAL A 10 -47.71 -3.75 14.91
CA VAL A 10 -47.82 -3.05 16.24
C VAL A 10 -46.39 -2.69 16.61
N GLY A 11 -45.94 -1.57 16.74
CA GLY A 11 -46.11 -0.26 17.27
C GLY A 11 -46.22 -0.18 18.80
N VAL A 12 -45.24 0.52 19.43
CA VAL A 12 -45.43 1.40 20.62
C VAL A 12 -44.05 1.70 21.22
N ARG A 13 -43.60 2.96 21.11
CA ARG A 13 -43.36 4.00 22.12
C ARG A 13 -42.53 3.54 23.35
N GLY A 14 -41.55 4.23 23.83
CA GLY A 14 -41.16 5.62 23.82
C GLY A 14 -40.70 6.06 25.20
N ALA A 15 -39.79 7.03 25.24
CA ALA A 15 -39.48 7.92 26.36
C ALA A 15 -38.71 7.30 27.56
N ALA A 16 -37.82 7.96 28.26
CA ALA A 16 -37.22 9.30 28.23
C ALA A 16 -36.10 9.32 29.29
N GLU A 17 -35.10 10.15 29.05
CA GLU A 17 -34.34 10.99 29.98
C GLU A 17 -34.02 10.56 31.43
N GLY A 18 -32.76 10.73 31.81
CA GLY A 18 -32.31 10.83 33.19
C GLY A 18 -30.81 10.95 33.35
N SER A 19 -30.34 12.20 33.39
CA SER A 19 -29.03 12.69 33.83
C SER A 19 -28.66 12.23 35.24
N ALA A 20 -27.39 11.97 35.52
CA ALA A 20 -26.53 12.64 36.50
C ALA A 20 -25.29 11.84 36.91
N ALA A 21 -24.22 12.51 36.86
CA ALA A 21 -22.94 12.50 37.57
C ALA A 21 -22.76 11.64 38.84
N GLY A 22 -21.52 11.11 39.00
CA GLY A 22 -20.93 10.98 40.32
C GLY A 22 -20.02 9.76 40.54
N GLU A 23 -18.71 10.00 40.52
CA GLU A 23 -17.69 9.51 41.46
C GLU A 23 -17.37 8.02 41.64
N SER A 24 -16.11 7.76 41.36
CA SER A 24 -15.07 7.00 42.09
C SER A 24 -15.45 5.72 42.84
N GLY A 25 -14.73 4.65 42.58
CA GLY A 25 -14.59 3.56 43.54
C GLY A 25 -14.18 2.23 42.86
N GLY A 26 -12.98 1.77 43.16
CA GLY A 26 -12.48 0.48 42.73
C GLY A 26 -13.38 -0.68 43.17
N GLY A 27 -13.43 -1.72 42.36
CA GLY A 27 -14.14 -2.94 42.70
C GLY A 27 -14.23 -3.88 41.51
N GLY A 28 -13.70 -5.09 41.68
CA GLY A 28 -13.63 -6.15 40.71
C GLY A 28 -14.83 -6.30 39.78
N SER A 29 -14.57 -6.28 38.49
CA SER A 29 -15.58 -6.59 37.48
C SER A 29 -15.86 -8.08 37.44
N ALA A 30 -17.08 -8.43 37.75
CA ALA A 30 -17.66 -9.74 37.57
C ALA A 30 -17.83 -10.05 36.05
N GLY A 31 -17.26 -11.17 35.60
CA GLY A 31 -17.81 -12.10 34.63
C GLY A 31 -18.22 -11.61 33.22
N GLY A 32 -17.25 -11.33 32.34
CA GLY A 32 -17.44 -11.61 30.93
C GLY A 32 -17.22 -13.11 30.64
N PRO A 33 -17.59 -13.60 29.43
CA PRO A 33 -17.49 -15.03 29.08
C PRO A 33 -16.06 -15.57 29.04
N TYR A 34 -15.06 -14.77 29.27
CA TYR A 34 -13.64 -15.16 29.33
C TYR A 34 -12.88 -14.27 30.35
N ALA A 35 -11.75 -14.85 30.85
CA ALA A 35 -10.84 -14.10 31.72
C ALA A 35 -9.80 -13.34 30.86
N ARG A 36 -9.53 -12.08 31.22
CA ARG A 36 -8.53 -11.24 30.54
C ARG A 36 -7.36 -10.91 31.45
N VAL A 37 -6.15 -10.95 30.92
CA VAL A 37 -4.91 -10.52 31.59
C VAL A 37 -4.04 -9.74 30.60
N VAL A 38 -3.62 -8.55 30.98
CA VAL A 38 -2.51 -7.85 30.31
C VAL A 38 -1.23 -8.28 31.00
N LEU A 39 -0.30 -8.80 30.24
CA LEU A 39 0.95 -9.35 30.77
C LEU A 39 1.90 -8.21 31.18
N GLU A 40 2.56 -8.35 32.31
CA GLU A 40 3.64 -7.46 32.74
C GLU A 40 4.90 -7.75 31.90
N TRP A 41 4.88 -7.25 30.66
CA TRP A 41 5.91 -7.52 29.66
C TRP A 41 7.20 -6.80 29.99
N PRO A 42 8.40 -7.41 29.76
CA PRO A 42 9.66 -6.76 30.05
C PRO A 42 9.84 -5.49 29.23
N ALA A 43 10.25 -4.40 29.88
CA ALA A 43 10.46 -3.11 29.24
C ALA A 43 11.47 -3.21 28.09
N GLY A 44 11.16 -2.57 26.97
CA GLY A 44 12.04 -2.55 25.79
C GLY A 44 12.10 -3.87 25.00
N VAL A 45 11.33 -4.89 25.36
CA VAL A 45 11.25 -6.15 24.61
C VAL A 45 10.07 -6.12 23.65
N PRO A 46 10.29 -6.28 22.32
CA PRO A 46 9.20 -6.37 21.34
C PRO A 46 8.26 -7.56 21.58
N ASP A 47 7.05 -7.49 20.99
CA ASP A 47 6.07 -8.57 21.03
C ASP A 47 6.50 -9.82 20.25
N GLY A 48 7.30 -9.64 19.19
CA GLY A 48 7.81 -10.71 18.34
C GLY A 48 6.85 -11.17 17.24
N GLY A 49 5.68 -10.55 17.13
CA GLY A 49 4.76 -10.74 16.03
C GLY A 49 4.87 -9.62 15.01
N ARG A 50 4.72 -8.37 15.46
CA ARG A 50 4.86 -7.17 14.62
C ARG A 50 6.28 -6.63 14.58
N HIS A 51 7.09 -6.94 15.58
CA HIS A 51 8.46 -6.48 15.75
C HIS A 51 9.40 -7.65 16.04
N GLY A 52 10.57 -7.65 15.39
CA GLY A 52 11.56 -8.71 15.52
C GLY A 52 12.31 -8.68 16.87
N PHE A 53 12.96 -9.80 17.20
CA PHE A 53 13.81 -9.96 18.39
C PHE A 53 15.30 -9.85 18.08
N THR A 54 16.02 -9.15 18.95
CA THR A 54 17.47 -9.31 19.07
C THR A 54 17.82 -10.43 20.08
N PRO A 55 19.08 -10.91 20.12
CA PRO A 55 19.51 -11.85 21.17
C PRO A 55 19.25 -11.33 22.59
N GLY A 56 19.50 -10.05 22.86
CA GLY A 56 19.23 -9.43 24.18
C GLY A 56 17.74 -9.38 24.52
N HIS A 57 16.87 -9.12 23.56
CA HIS A 57 15.41 -9.20 23.77
C HIS A 57 14.98 -10.60 24.15
N ARG A 58 15.56 -11.62 23.50
CA ARG A 58 15.29 -13.02 23.83
C ARG A 58 15.70 -13.34 25.27
N GLU A 59 16.88 -12.94 25.69
CA GLU A 59 17.37 -13.16 27.07
C GLU A 59 16.45 -12.48 28.10
N ALA A 60 16.03 -11.24 27.84
CA ALA A 60 15.11 -10.52 28.72
C ALA A 60 13.73 -11.18 28.79
N LEU A 61 13.19 -11.67 27.68
CA LEU A 61 11.94 -12.41 27.66
C LEU A 61 12.06 -13.72 28.44
N GLU A 62 13.12 -14.52 28.20
CA GLU A 62 13.34 -15.79 28.90
C GLU A 62 13.40 -15.59 30.42
N ALA A 63 14.05 -14.53 30.89
CA ALA A 63 14.09 -14.19 32.30
C ALA A 63 12.71 -13.81 32.89
N ALA A 64 11.83 -13.23 32.09
CA ALA A 64 10.49 -12.82 32.51
C ALA A 64 9.46 -13.95 32.46
N LEU A 65 9.64 -14.98 31.63
CA LEU A 65 8.67 -16.05 31.39
C LEU A 65 8.07 -16.69 32.65
N PRO A 66 8.84 -16.99 33.72
CA PRO A 66 8.25 -17.57 34.94
C PRO A 66 7.23 -16.64 35.61
N ALA A 67 7.42 -15.33 35.53
CA ALA A 67 6.47 -14.35 36.06
C ALA A 67 5.23 -14.24 35.16
N LEU A 68 5.41 -14.20 33.86
CA LEU A 68 4.33 -14.16 32.87
C LEU A 68 3.46 -15.43 32.94
N ALA A 69 4.07 -16.60 33.08
CA ALA A 69 3.34 -17.86 33.26
C ALA A 69 2.49 -17.85 34.54
N ARG A 70 3.00 -17.31 35.64
CA ARG A 70 2.19 -17.15 36.87
C ARG A 70 0.97 -16.24 36.69
N GLN A 71 1.09 -15.16 35.93
CA GLN A 71 -0.02 -14.25 35.63
C GLN A 71 -1.13 -14.96 34.83
N VAL A 72 -0.75 -15.76 33.85
CA VAL A 72 -1.72 -16.59 33.08
C VAL A 72 -2.30 -17.68 33.96
N ALA A 73 -1.47 -18.41 34.71
CA ALA A 73 -1.92 -19.48 35.60
C ALA A 73 -2.96 -19.02 36.60
N ALA A 74 -2.82 -17.81 37.16
CA ALA A 74 -3.79 -17.20 38.05
C ALA A 74 -5.20 -16.98 37.42
N ARG A 75 -5.28 -17.01 36.08
CA ARG A 75 -6.54 -16.89 35.33
C ARG A 75 -7.10 -18.23 34.86
N LEU A 76 -6.32 -19.32 34.92
CA LEU A 76 -6.78 -20.65 34.55
C LEU A 76 -7.74 -21.26 35.60
N GLY A 77 -7.69 -20.83 36.85
CA GLY A 77 -8.48 -21.37 37.96
C GLY A 77 -7.82 -22.62 38.58
N GLU A 78 -8.64 -23.58 39.05
CA GLU A 78 -8.13 -24.84 39.55
C GLU A 78 -7.37 -25.56 38.45
N ARG A 79 -6.27 -26.22 38.80
CA ARG A 79 -5.30 -26.85 37.85
C ARG A 79 -6.02 -27.64 36.74
N PRO A 80 -6.08 -27.14 35.51
CA PRO A 80 -6.73 -27.85 34.40
C PRO A 80 -5.89 -29.06 33.98
N GLY A 81 -6.55 -30.07 33.40
CA GLY A 81 -5.88 -31.24 32.82
C GLY A 81 -5.10 -30.85 31.57
N ARG A 82 -5.81 -30.24 30.61
CA ARG A 82 -5.21 -29.91 29.29
C ARG A 82 -5.45 -28.45 28.94
N VAL A 83 -4.37 -27.73 28.62
CA VAL A 83 -4.39 -26.33 28.20
C VAL A 83 -3.80 -26.18 26.81
N LEU A 84 -4.48 -25.41 25.95
CA LEU A 84 -3.93 -24.93 24.69
C LEU A 84 -3.52 -23.47 24.84
N VAL A 85 -2.27 -23.15 24.51
CA VAL A 85 -1.84 -21.78 24.26
C VAL A 85 -1.94 -21.54 22.76
N LEU A 86 -2.79 -20.60 22.35
CA LEU A 86 -3.06 -20.30 20.95
C LEU A 86 -2.51 -18.92 20.62
N GLY A 87 -1.41 -18.86 19.87
CA GLY A 87 -0.85 -17.62 19.33
C GLY A 87 -1.72 -17.08 18.19
N ASN A 88 -1.61 -15.80 17.90
CA ASN A 88 -2.37 -15.16 16.85
C ASN A 88 -1.49 -14.84 15.65
N GLU A 89 -1.67 -15.58 14.56
CA GLU A 89 -0.97 -15.43 13.28
C GLU A 89 0.57 -15.37 13.44
N GLU A 90 1.21 -14.22 13.19
CA GLU A 90 2.64 -14.02 13.29
C GLU A 90 3.16 -13.99 14.73
N LEU A 91 2.29 -13.75 15.72
CA LEU A 91 2.66 -13.79 17.14
C LEU A 91 2.78 -15.24 17.60
N MET A 92 3.87 -15.93 17.23
CA MET A 92 4.09 -17.34 17.49
C MET A 92 5.16 -17.60 18.56
N TYR A 93 6.28 -16.87 18.54
CA TYR A 93 7.42 -17.15 19.41
C TYR A 93 7.11 -16.92 20.88
N ALA A 94 6.59 -15.76 21.23
CA ALA A 94 6.25 -15.42 22.61
C ALA A 94 5.17 -16.37 23.19
N PRO A 95 4.07 -16.69 22.49
CA PRO A 95 3.11 -17.70 22.94
C PRO A 95 3.70 -19.10 23.10
N LEU A 96 4.59 -19.53 22.20
CA LEU A 96 5.28 -20.82 22.31
C LEU A 96 6.13 -20.88 23.60
N ARG A 97 6.91 -19.82 23.88
CA ARG A 97 7.75 -19.74 25.09
C ARG A 97 6.89 -19.67 26.35
N LEU A 98 5.77 -18.94 26.30
CA LEU A 98 4.79 -18.89 27.38
C LEU A 98 4.16 -20.27 27.66
N ALA A 99 3.84 -21.04 26.61
CA ALA A 99 3.34 -22.39 26.73
C ALA A 99 4.35 -23.31 27.45
N ALA A 100 5.63 -23.25 27.06
CA ALA A 100 6.71 -24.01 27.72
C ALA A 100 6.84 -23.61 29.21
N ALA A 101 6.83 -22.32 29.53
CA ALA A 101 6.90 -21.84 30.90
C ALA A 101 5.69 -22.23 31.74
N LEU A 102 4.48 -22.27 31.15
CA LEU A 102 3.28 -22.80 31.82
C LEU A 102 3.41 -24.30 32.13
N GLU A 103 3.93 -25.08 31.19
CA GLU A 103 4.18 -26.51 31.40
C GLU A 103 5.21 -26.73 32.52
N GLU A 104 6.34 -26.04 32.47
CA GLU A 104 7.39 -26.09 33.49
C GLU A 104 6.90 -25.67 34.89
N SER A 105 5.97 -24.70 34.95
CA SER A 105 5.40 -24.25 36.22
C SER A 105 4.44 -25.26 36.86
N GLY A 106 4.03 -26.29 36.14
CA GLY A 106 3.03 -27.27 36.58
C GLY A 106 1.63 -26.71 36.74
N ALA A 107 1.30 -25.59 36.11
CA ALA A 107 -0.02 -24.94 36.17
C ALA A 107 -1.13 -25.77 35.51
N ALA A 108 -0.78 -26.69 34.63
CA ALA A 108 -1.66 -27.68 33.99
C ALA A 108 -0.99 -29.06 33.98
N ALA A 109 -1.76 -30.12 33.73
CA ALA A 109 -1.18 -31.45 33.59
C ALA A 109 -0.55 -31.65 32.19
N GLU A 110 -1.09 -31.00 31.16
CA GLU A 110 -0.59 -31.01 29.79
C GLU A 110 -0.77 -29.62 29.19
N VAL A 111 0.27 -29.08 28.55
CA VAL A 111 0.18 -27.82 27.81
C VAL A 111 0.52 -28.09 26.35
N ARG A 112 -0.32 -27.57 25.45
CA ARG A 112 -0.11 -27.63 24.00
C ARG A 112 0.02 -26.21 23.46
N PHE A 113 0.67 -26.07 22.32
CA PHE A 113 0.79 -24.82 21.58
C PHE A 113 0.26 -24.99 20.15
N SER A 114 -0.40 -23.97 19.64
CA SER A 114 -0.78 -23.80 18.24
C SER A 114 -0.87 -22.31 17.91
N SER A 115 -1.05 -21.97 16.64
CA SER A 115 -1.33 -20.62 16.21
C SER A 115 -2.53 -20.57 15.26
N THR A 116 -3.19 -19.42 15.19
CA THR A 116 -4.15 -19.15 14.12
C THR A 116 -3.42 -18.92 12.80
N THR A 117 -4.12 -19.01 11.67
CA THR A 117 -3.52 -18.86 10.35
C THR A 117 -4.53 -18.32 9.34
N ARG A 118 -4.03 -17.73 8.26
CA ARG A 118 -4.81 -17.29 7.08
C ARG A 118 -5.03 -18.41 6.07
N SER A 119 -4.26 -19.49 6.16
CA SER A 119 -4.29 -20.56 5.17
C SER A 119 -5.51 -21.45 5.34
N PRO A 120 -6.42 -21.54 4.35
CA PRO A 120 -7.56 -22.43 4.38
C PRO A 120 -7.12 -23.87 4.08
N VAL A 121 -7.09 -24.70 5.10
CA VAL A 121 -6.81 -26.14 4.95
C VAL A 121 -8.11 -26.92 5.13
N LEU A 122 -8.32 -27.92 4.27
CA LEU A 122 -9.45 -28.83 4.42
C LEU A 122 -9.26 -29.69 5.67
N ALA A 123 -10.19 -29.59 6.62
CA ALA A 123 -10.22 -30.48 7.77
C ALA A 123 -10.96 -31.77 7.40
N VAL A 124 -10.33 -32.91 7.65
CA VAL A 124 -10.92 -34.26 7.41
C VAL A 124 -10.85 -35.05 8.69
N ASP A 125 -11.99 -35.49 9.22
CA ASP A 125 -12.05 -36.29 10.44
C ASP A 125 -11.66 -37.77 10.14
N ASP A 126 -10.39 -37.95 9.85
CA ASP A 126 -9.72 -39.23 9.63
C ASP A 126 -8.52 -39.35 10.58
N PRO A 127 -8.38 -40.44 11.34
CA PRO A 127 -7.25 -40.65 12.25
C PRO A 127 -5.87 -40.56 11.59
N GLY A 128 -5.78 -40.85 10.28
CA GLY A 128 -4.55 -40.74 9.50
C GLY A 128 -4.26 -39.33 8.97
N TYR A 129 -5.17 -38.38 9.16
CA TYR A 129 -5.00 -37.02 8.68
C TYR A 129 -4.72 -36.05 9.82
N ALA A 130 -3.70 -35.19 9.63
CA ALA A 130 -3.20 -34.35 10.71
C ALA A 130 -4.19 -33.24 11.13
N ILE A 131 -4.99 -32.69 10.20
CA ILE A 131 -5.92 -31.57 10.46
C ILE A 131 -7.35 -32.11 10.42
N ARG A 132 -7.90 -32.41 11.60
CA ARG A 132 -9.19 -33.08 11.72
C ARG A 132 -10.37 -32.13 11.92
N THR A 133 -10.14 -31.02 12.59
CA THR A 133 -11.17 -29.99 12.85
C THR A 133 -10.64 -28.61 12.55
N ARG A 134 -11.55 -27.67 12.26
CA ARG A 134 -11.23 -26.25 12.07
C ARG A 134 -12.28 -25.37 12.72
N LEU A 135 -11.84 -24.24 13.27
CA LEU A 135 -12.66 -23.09 13.57
C LEU A 135 -12.40 -22.04 12.50
N VAL A 136 -13.43 -21.32 12.11
CA VAL A 136 -13.37 -20.21 11.15
C VAL A 136 -13.92 -18.97 11.82
N PHE A 137 -13.22 -17.87 11.73
CA PHE A 137 -13.60 -16.57 12.31
C PHE A 137 -13.04 -15.43 11.46
N PRO A 138 -13.66 -14.24 11.45
CA PRO A 138 -13.15 -13.11 10.68
C PRO A 138 -11.83 -12.59 11.24
N ALA A 139 -11.01 -11.96 10.40
CA ALA A 139 -9.88 -11.16 10.85
C ALA A 139 -10.36 -10.10 11.86
N HIS A 140 -9.62 -9.90 12.94
CA HIS A 140 -10.04 -9.05 14.05
C HIS A 140 -9.19 -7.80 14.26
N ASP A 141 -8.06 -7.70 13.60
CA ASP A 141 -7.26 -6.48 13.48
C ASP A 141 -7.29 -6.01 12.01
N ALA A 142 -6.56 -4.97 11.67
CA ALA A 142 -6.45 -4.46 10.30
C ALA A 142 -5.21 -5.05 9.61
N PRO A 143 -5.27 -6.31 9.14
CA PRO A 143 -4.12 -6.95 8.54
C PRO A 143 -3.79 -6.33 7.18
N ALA A 144 -2.50 -6.22 6.88
CA ALA A 144 -2.02 -5.63 5.62
C ALA A 144 -2.49 -6.35 4.35
N ASP A 145 -2.92 -7.62 4.48
CA ASP A 145 -3.49 -8.44 3.40
C ASP A 145 -5.02 -8.32 3.28
N GLY A 146 -5.64 -7.45 4.10
CA GLY A 146 -7.07 -7.14 4.05
C GLY A 146 -7.95 -8.06 4.90
N PRO A 147 -9.26 -7.79 4.90
CA PRO A 147 -10.23 -8.61 5.62
C PRO A 147 -10.33 -10.01 5.02
N GLY A 148 -10.66 -11.00 5.83
CA GLY A 148 -10.86 -12.37 5.38
C GLY A 148 -10.99 -13.32 6.55
N ASP A 149 -11.26 -14.59 6.23
CA ASP A 149 -11.36 -15.62 7.24
C ASP A 149 -10.00 -15.97 7.83
N ARG A 150 -10.02 -16.32 9.11
CA ARG A 150 -8.90 -16.88 9.86
C ARG A 150 -9.30 -18.24 10.39
N TYR A 151 -8.29 -19.07 10.64
CA TYR A 151 -8.49 -20.47 10.96
C TYR A 151 -7.72 -20.86 12.22
N ALA A 152 -8.34 -21.66 13.10
CA ALA A 152 -7.67 -22.41 14.16
C ALA A 152 -7.96 -23.90 13.99
N TYR A 153 -6.91 -24.70 13.86
CA TYR A 153 -7.02 -26.12 13.56
C TYR A 153 -6.89 -26.98 14.82
N ASN A 154 -7.63 -28.09 14.86
CA ASN A 154 -7.60 -29.09 15.92
C ASN A 154 -7.85 -28.52 17.33
N VAL A 155 -8.71 -27.50 17.43
CA VAL A 155 -9.19 -26.94 18.70
C VAL A 155 -10.54 -27.56 19.06
N ALA A 156 -11.49 -27.51 18.11
CA ALA A 156 -12.80 -28.11 18.31
C ALA A 156 -12.68 -29.64 18.48
N GLY A 157 -13.33 -30.18 19.53
CA GLY A 157 -13.33 -31.61 19.81
C GLY A 157 -12.03 -32.16 20.38
N ALA A 158 -11.01 -31.34 20.61
CA ALA A 158 -9.72 -31.81 21.16
C ALA A 158 -9.72 -32.02 22.68
N GLY A 159 -10.76 -31.54 23.39
CA GLY A 159 -10.92 -31.78 24.83
C GLY A 159 -9.95 -30.93 25.68
N PHE A 160 -9.69 -29.68 25.29
CA PHE A 160 -8.96 -28.73 26.12
C PHE A 160 -9.88 -28.19 27.24
N ASP A 161 -9.42 -28.25 28.48
CA ASP A 161 -10.13 -27.66 29.63
C ASP A 161 -10.07 -26.13 29.59
N ALA A 162 -8.93 -25.59 29.09
CA ALA A 162 -8.77 -24.15 28.89
C ALA A 162 -8.00 -23.85 27.58
N VAL A 163 -8.34 -22.71 26.97
CA VAL A 163 -7.58 -22.14 25.85
C VAL A 163 -7.12 -20.74 26.25
N VAL A 164 -5.81 -20.51 26.15
CA VAL A 164 -5.17 -19.22 26.35
C VAL A 164 -4.92 -18.60 24.98
N ALA A 165 -5.78 -17.68 24.56
CA ALA A 165 -5.58 -16.89 23.34
C ALA A 165 -4.60 -15.75 23.63
N VAL A 166 -3.49 -15.70 22.90
CA VAL A 166 -2.43 -14.70 23.08
C VAL A 166 -2.42 -13.75 21.89
N VAL A 167 -2.64 -12.48 22.17
CA VAL A 167 -2.61 -11.39 21.17
C VAL A 167 -1.76 -10.24 21.68
N ASP A 168 -1.33 -9.35 20.78
CA ASP A 168 -0.78 -8.05 21.18
C ASP A 168 -1.90 -7.02 21.46
N SER A 169 -1.56 -5.84 22.00
CA SER A 169 -2.56 -4.81 22.33
C SER A 169 -3.31 -4.31 21.09
N VAL A 170 -2.69 -4.30 19.91
CA VAL A 170 -3.32 -3.91 18.64
C VAL A 170 -4.36 -4.94 18.22
N GLY A 171 -4.11 -6.22 18.48
CA GLY A 171 -5.03 -7.31 18.18
C GLY A 171 -6.20 -7.44 19.17
N ASP A 172 -6.20 -6.75 20.32
CA ASP A 172 -7.29 -6.77 21.31
C ASP A 172 -8.43 -5.82 20.91
N THR A 173 -9.17 -6.21 19.89
CA THR A 173 -10.22 -5.42 19.24
C THR A 173 -11.62 -5.98 19.54
N PRO A 174 -12.70 -5.21 19.34
CA PRO A 174 -14.06 -5.75 19.39
C PRO A 174 -14.29 -6.95 18.45
N GLY A 175 -13.60 -6.97 17.29
CA GLY A 175 -13.65 -8.08 16.33
C GLY A 175 -13.05 -9.39 16.89
N LEU A 176 -11.99 -9.32 17.71
CA LEU A 176 -11.45 -10.47 18.41
C LEU A 176 -12.49 -11.11 19.33
N HIS A 177 -13.21 -10.27 20.10
CA HIS A 177 -14.19 -10.73 21.09
C HIS A 177 -15.40 -11.41 20.45
N THR A 178 -15.91 -10.86 19.35
CA THR A 178 -17.06 -11.40 18.62
C THR A 178 -16.67 -12.51 17.61
N GLY A 179 -15.40 -12.57 17.22
CA GLY A 179 -14.84 -13.57 16.30
C GLY A 179 -14.18 -14.74 17.03
N LEU A 180 -12.85 -14.69 17.19
CA LEU A 180 -12.06 -15.80 17.74
C LEU A 180 -12.53 -16.26 19.12
N LEU A 181 -12.69 -15.34 20.08
CA LEU A 181 -13.05 -15.71 21.46
C LEU A 181 -14.45 -16.34 21.53
N ALA A 182 -15.40 -15.81 20.76
CA ALA A 182 -16.74 -16.39 20.64
C ALA A 182 -16.70 -17.78 19.96
N ALA A 183 -15.82 -17.98 18.96
CA ALA A 183 -15.65 -19.27 18.30
C ALA A 183 -14.98 -20.32 19.21
N LEU A 184 -14.12 -19.91 20.14
CA LEU A 184 -13.45 -20.81 21.10
C LEU A 184 -14.38 -21.24 22.25
N ALA A 185 -15.24 -20.36 22.74
CA ALA A 185 -16.06 -20.59 23.93
C ALA A 185 -16.87 -21.90 23.94
N PRO A 186 -17.47 -22.37 22.85
CA PRO A 186 -18.21 -23.65 22.83
C PRO A 186 -17.32 -24.90 22.95
N HIS A 187 -16.02 -24.79 22.79
CA HIS A 187 -15.09 -25.91 22.64
C HIS A 187 -14.14 -26.11 23.83
N THR A 188 -14.25 -25.28 24.87
CA THR A 188 -13.42 -25.35 26.07
C THR A 188 -14.19 -24.89 27.30
N GLY A 189 -13.82 -25.40 28.47
CA GLY A 189 -14.41 -24.96 29.75
C GLY A 189 -14.06 -23.54 30.15
N ARG A 190 -12.93 -23.02 29.63
CA ARG A 190 -12.46 -21.65 29.94
C ARG A 190 -11.64 -21.06 28.79
N VAL A 191 -11.92 -19.82 28.45
CA VAL A 191 -11.07 -18.99 27.58
C VAL A 191 -10.37 -17.94 28.42
N VAL A 192 -9.05 -17.81 28.25
CA VAL A 192 -8.22 -16.76 28.84
C VAL A 192 -7.62 -15.93 27.70
N LEU A 193 -7.89 -14.64 27.70
CA LEU A 193 -7.24 -13.70 26.79
C LEU A 193 -5.99 -13.13 27.48
N ALA A 194 -4.81 -13.48 26.98
CA ALA A 194 -3.53 -12.94 27.42
C ALA A 194 -3.05 -11.89 26.40
N VAL A 195 -2.94 -10.64 26.84
CA VAL A 195 -2.54 -9.52 26.00
C VAL A 195 -1.09 -9.18 26.27
N VAL A 196 -0.25 -9.30 25.23
CA VAL A 196 1.12 -8.81 25.21
C VAL A 196 1.07 -7.30 24.90
N PRO A 197 1.59 -6.41 25.74
CA PRO A 197 1.66 -4.99 25.41
C PRO A 197 2.41 -4.80 24.08
N SER A 198 1.80 -4.08 23.15
CA SER A 198 2.45 -3.75 21.88
C SER A 198 3.69 -2.92 22.14
N TYR A 199 4.77 -3.28 21.46
CA TYR A 199 6.04 -2.60 21.60
C TYR A 199 5.91 -1.14 21.16
N ALA A 200 6.10 -0.23 22.10
CA ALA A 200 6.40 1.15 21.79
C ALA A 200 7.90 1.33 22.00
N PRO A 201 8.69 1.75 21.00
CA PRO A 201 10.10 2.02 21.19
C PRO A 201 10.25 3.03 22.34
N GLY A 202 10.65 2.54 23.52
CA GLY A 202 10.76 3.36 24.71
C GLY A 202 12.02 4.20 24.65
N ILE A 203 11.89 5.48 24.95
CA ILE A 203 13.03 6.31 25.41
C ILE A 203 13.54 5.66 26.70
N PRO A 204 14.84 5.30 26.81
CA PRO A 204 15.39 4.74 28.06
C PRO A 204 15.18 5.74 29.21
N ASP A 205 14.66 5.27 30.34
CA ASP A 205 14.63 6.04 31.60
C ASP A 205 16.06 6.54 31.94
N ALA A 206 16.32 7.80 31.67
CA ALA A 206 17.52 8.48 32.12
C ALA A 206 17.26 9.00 33.55
N PRO A 207 18.24 8.84 34.51
CA PRO A 207 18.11 9.37 35.86
C PRO A 207 17.97 10.89 35.81
N HIS A 208 17.04 11.43 36.60
CA HIS A 208 16.73 12.85 36.74
C HIS A 208 17.98 13.74 36.72
N ARG A 209 18.25 14.40 35.63
CA ARG A 209 19.05 15.62 35.52
C ARG A 209 18.19 16.67 34.81
N GLN A 210 18.25 17.88 35.39
CA GLN A 210 17.58 19.10 34.99
C GLN A 210 17.54 19.27 33.45
N GLU A 211 16.38 19.61 32.94
CA GLU A 211 16.06 19.79 31.54
C GLU A 211 16.98 20.79 30.83
N PRO A 212 17.60 20.39 29.72
CA PRO A 212 17.69 21.25 28.56
C PRO A 212 16.44 21.01 27.71
N THR A 213 15.80 22.05 27.26
CA THR A 213 14.73 22.04 26.25
C THR A 213 15.10 21.06 25.12
N MET A 214 14.48 19.88 25.10
CA MET A 214 14.65 18.94 23.99
C MET A 214 13.87 19.48 22.79
N SER A 215 14.59 19.86 21.76
CA SER A 215 14.03 19.97 20.42
C SER A 215 13.49 18.58 20.04
N GLU A 216 12.25 18.53 19.53
CA GLU A 216 11.72 17.33 18.90
C GLU A 216 12.75 16.74 17.92
N PRO A 217 12.90 15.40 17.78
CA PRO A 217 13.80 14.85 16.79
C PRO A 217 13.43 15.43 15.44
N SER A 218 14.30 16.28 14.90
CA SER A 218 14.06 16.91 13.61
C SER A 218 14.13 15.82 12.54
N LEU A 219 13.02 15.58 11.82
CA LEU A 219 13.02 14.71 10.66
C LEU A 219 14.09 15.17 9.66
N PRO A 220 14.69 14.26 8.88
CA PRO A 220 15.71 14.61 7.92
C PRO A 220 15.24 15.67 6.93
N GLU A 221 16.17 16.52 6.48
CA GLU A 221 15.89 17.47 5.41
C GLU A 221 15.71 16.76 4.06
N PRO A 222 14.87 17.31 3.15
CA PRO A 222 14.66 16.72 1.83
C PRO A 222 15.96 16.64 1.03
N LEU A 223 16.22 15.49 0.44
CA LEU A 223 17.33 15.31 -0.49
C LEU A 223 17.09 16.13 -1.77
N ARG A 224 18.14 16.62 -2.41
CA ARG A 224 18.05 17.46 -3.61
C ARG A 224 19.14 17.14 -4.62
N GLY A 225 18.90 17.47 -5.88
CA GLY A 225 19.92 17.44 -6.90
C GLY A 225 21.03 18.49 -6.65
N PRO A 226 22.25 18.27 -7.16
CA PRO A 226 22.71 17.08 -7.88
C PRO A 226 23.17 15.94 -6.96
N ALA A 227 23.05 16.09 -5.65
CA ALA A 227 23.53 15.07 -4.69
C ALA A 227 22.70 13.78 -4.76
N PHE A 228 21.38 13.89 -4.96
CA PHE A 228 20.47 12.72 -4.97
C PHE A 228 19.58 12.62 -6.22
N SER A 229 19.62 13.53 -7.15
CA SER A 229 18.76 13.52 -8.35
C SER A 229 19.42 14.30 -9.48
N SER A 230 19.05 14.01 -10.70
CA SER A 230 19.46 14.80 -11.87
C SER A 230 18.58 16.02 -12.11
N TYR A 231 17.46 16.21 -11.39
CA TYR A 231 16.72 17.46 -11.40
C TYR A 231 17.48 18.56 -10.68
N ALA A 232 17.22 19.81 -11.04
CA ALA A 232 17.76 20.96 -10.34
C ALA A 232 17.26 20.98 -8.88
N PRO A 233 18.06 21.50 -7.93
CA PRO A 233 17.70 21.52 -6.52
C PRO A 233 16.40 22.27 -6.21
N GLU A 234 16.05 23.26 -7.03
CA GLU A 234 14.80 24.01 -6.95
C GLU A 234 13.60 23.24 -7.50
N ASP A 235 13.79 22.30 -8.43
CA ASP A 235 12.69 21.58 -9.09
C ASP A 235 11.96 20.65 -8.14
N VAL A 236 12.67 19.95 -7.22
CA VAL A 236 12.07 19.00 -6.29
C VAL A 236 12.94 18.71 -5.07
N GLY A 237 12.31 18.63 -3.90
CA GLY A 237 12.88 18.04 -2.69
C GLY A 237 12.39 16.61 -2.51
N TRP A 238 13.28 15.67 -2.26
CA TRP A 238 12.93 14.27 -2.09
C TRP A 238 12.84 13.94 -0.58
N LEU A 239 11.63 13.69 -0.09
CA LEU A 239 11.40 13.17 1.25
C LEU A 239 11.63 11.65 1.23
N LEU A 240 12.90 11.28 1.02
CA LEU A 240 13.38 9.91 0.87
C LEU A 240 14.74 9.75 1.58
N GLN A 241 15.07 8.51 1.94
CA GLN A 241 16.38 8.11 2.43
C GLN A 241 17.26 7.66 1.26
N ASP A 242 18.52 8.10 1.21
CA ASP A 242 19.49 7.68 0.19
C ASP A 242 20.05 6.27 0.47
N LEU A 243 19.62 5.30 -0.31
CA LEU A 243 20.12 3.92 -0.29
C LEU A 243 21.07 3.61 -1.46
N SER A 244 21.64 4.61 -2.13
CA SER A 244 22.48 4.42 -3.32
C SER A 244 23.68 3.50 -3.10
N ALA A 245 24.20 3.45 -1.87
CA ALA A 245 25.33 2.59 -1.50
C ALA A 245 24.93 1.12 -1.20
N VAL A 246 23.62 0.81 -1.18
CA VAL A 246 23.14 -0.54 -0.83
C VAL A 246 22.86 -1.32 -2.11
N GLU A 247 23.26 -2.58 -2.18
CA GLU A 247 22.90 -3.48 -3.27
C GLU A 247 21.47 -4.01 -3.04
N LEU A 248 20.56 -3.62 -3.91
CA LEU A 248 19.11 -3.90 -3.80
C LEU A 248 18.54 -4.52 -5.06
N GLU A 249 19.31 -4.54 -6.13
CA GLU A 249 18.90 -5.05 -7.45
C GLU A 249 18.94 -6.57 -7.45
N ALA A 250 17.81 -7.16 -7.85
CA ALA A 250 17.71 -8.59 -8.09
C ALA A 250 17.10 -8.85 -9.48
N PRO A 251 17.47 -9.97 -10.13
CA PRO A 251 16.86 -10.38 -11.39
C PRO A 251 15.34 -10.43 -11.29
N THR A 252 14.64 -10.01 -12.35
CA THR A 252 13.18 -9.93 -12.36
C THR A 252 12.53 -11.28 -12.06
N GLU A 253 13.13 -12.37 -12.55
CA GLU A 253 12.63 -13.73 -12.33
C GLU A 253 12.68 -14.15 -10.87
N GLU A 254 13.81 -13.93 -10.20
CA GLU A 254 14.00 -14.24 -8.77
C GLU A 254 13.02 -13.43 -7.90
N ARG A 255 12.78 -12.16 -8.25
CA ARG A 255 11.83 -11.30 -7.55
C ARG A 255 10.39 -11.76 -7.74
N GLU A 256 10.01 -12.12 -8.97
CA GLU A 256 8.66 -12.61 -9.26
C GLU A 256 8.41 -13.96 -8.57
N GLU A 257 9.39 -14.86 -8.52
CA GLU A 257 9.30 -16.11 -7.77
C GLU A 257 9.15 -15.87 -6.27
N ALA A 258 9.95 -14.97 -5.69
CA ALA A 258 9.88 -14.64 -4.26
C ALA A 258 8.52 -14.01 -3.88
N ILE A 259 7.98 -13.12 -4.73
CA ILE A 259 6.67 -12.49 -4.53
C ILE A 259 5.54 -13.54 -4.68
N GLN A 260 5.62 -14.41 -5.67
CA GLN A 260 4.61 -15.48 -5.89
C GLN A 260 4.63 -16.54 -4.79
N ALA A 261 5.81 -16.80 -4.21
CA ALA A 261 5.96 -17.68 -3.06
C ALA A 261 5.48 -17.04 -1.74
N GLY A 262 5.07 -15.77 -1.75
CA GLY A 262 4.62 -15.04 -0.56
C GLY A 262 5.76 -14.68 0.42
N GLY A 263 7.02 -14.86 0.00
CA GLY A 263 8.20 -14.65 0.84
C GLY A 263 8.78 -13.24 0.83
N ALA A 264 8.36 -12.37 -0.09
CA ALA A 264 8.87 -11.01 -0.20
C ALA A 264 7.84 -10.04 -0.78
N HIS A 265 7.88 -8.80 -0.32
CA HIS A 265 7.08 -7.72 -0.92
C HIS A 265 7.86 -7.04 -2.05
N TYR A 266 7.16 -6.55 -3.08
CA TYR A 266 7.80 -5.92 -4.25
C TYR A 266 8.63 -4.66 -3.91
N ALA A 267 8.39 -4.04 -2.75
CA ALA A 267 9.12 -2.88 -2.26
C ALA A 267 10.41 -3.23 -1.49
N GLU A 268 10.71 -4.50 -1.28
CA GLU A 268 11.90 -4.92 -0.52
C GLU A 268 13.17 -5.07 -1.39
N SER A 269 13.00 -5.11 -2.72
CA SER A 269 14.11 -5.18 -3.67
C SER A 269 13.81 -4.37 -4.93
N LEU A 270 14.84 -4.02 -5.67
CA LEU A 270 14.73 -3.29 -6.94
C LEU A 270 14.91 -4.23 -8.14
N PRO A 271 14.17 -4.02 -9.24
CA PRO A 271 14.53 -4.67 -10.50
C PRO A 271 15.81 -4.04 -11.04
N VAL A 272 16.64 -4.81 -11.73
CA VAL A 272 17.71 -4.24 -12.56
C VAL A 272 17.07 -3.27 -13.55
N GLU A 273 17.55 -2.02 -13.55
CA GLU A 273 16.97 -0.99 -14.44
C GLU A 273 17.26 -1.30 -15.92
N TYR A 274 16.20 -1.25 -16.71
CA TYR A 274 16.26 -1.52 -18.12
C TYR A 274 17.04 -0.43 -18.86
N GLN A 275 18.03 -0.83 -19.65
CA GLN A 275 18.75 0.07 -20.56
C GLN A 275 18.04 0.07 -21.92
N PRO A 276 17.41 1.20 -22.34
CA PRO A 276 16.71 1.25 -23.62
C PRO A 276 17.67 1.09 -24.81
N SER A 277 17.30 0.25 -25.78
CA SER A 277 18.01 0.16 -27.05
C SER A 277 17.92 1.48 -27.84
N GLU A 278 18.84 1.74 -28.78
CA GLU A 278 18.81 2.94 -29.64
C GLU A 278 17.47 3.10 -30.37
N ARG A 279 16.88 2.01 -30.84
CA ARG A 279 15.55 2.03 -31.47
C ARG A 279 14.45 2.47 -30.51
N TYR A 280 14.58 2.10 -29.26
CA TYR A 280 13.62 2.48 -28.24
C TYR A 280 13.81 3.95 -27.81
N GLN A 281 15.05 4.42 -27.72
CA GLN A 281 15.33 5.83 -27.49
C GLN A 281 14.76 6.70 -28.61
N LYS A 282 14.87 6.24 -29.87
CA LYS A 282 14.23 6.93 -31.00
C LYS A 282 12.71 6.97 -30.88
N LEU A 283 12.05 5.88 -30.49
CA LEU A 283 10.62 5.86 -30.24
C LEU A 283 10.20 6.89 -29.18
N TYR A 284 10.99 6.98 -28.10
CA TYR A 284 10.77 7.97 -27.05
C TYR A 284 10.88 9.41 -27.60
N GLN A 285 11.91 9.69 -28.39
CA GLN A 285 12.11 11.02 -28.98
C GLN A 285 10.97 11.39 -29.94
N ASP A 286 10.56 10.45 -30.80
CA ASP A 286 9.45 10.64 -31.73
C ASP A 286 8.12 10.90 -30.96
N ALA A 287 7.87 10.13 -29.88
CA ALA A 287 6.72 10.34 -28.99
C ALA A 287 6.76 11.69 -28.28
N LEU A 288 7.92 12.12 -27.79
CA LEU A 288 8.07 13.42 -27.14
C LEU A 288 7.81 14.55 -28.14
N ALA A 289 8.38 14.49 -29.33
CA ALA A 289 8.13 15.49 -30.36
C ALA A 289 6.65 15.62 -30.75
N ALA A 290 5.94 14.48 -30.82
CA ALA A 290 4.53 14.44 -31.20
C ALA A 290 3.58 14.90 -30.07
N SER A 291 3.92 14.65 -28.79
CA SER A 291 3.00 14.87 -27.67
C SER A 291 3.37 16.00 -26.72
N ALA A 292 4.53 16.67 -26.90
CA ALA A 292 4.98 17.71 -25.97
C ALA A 292 3.95 18.83 -25.76
N ALA A 293 3.29 19.30 -26.81
CA ALA A 293 2.25 20.33 -26.72
C ALA A 293 0.99 19.80 -26.01
N ARG A 294 0.57 18.53 -26.26
CA ARG A 294 -0.56 17.91 -25.54
C ARG A 294 -0.26 17.77 -24.05
N VAL A 295 0.96 17.36 -23.70
CA VAL A 295 1.41 17.25 -22.30
C VAL A 295 1.46 18.63 -21.67
N ALA A 296 2.02 19.65 -22.34
CA ALA A 296 2.07 21.03 -21.86
C ALA A 296 0.67 21.59 -21.58
N ARG A 297 -0.29 21.33 -22.49
CA ARG A 297 -1.69 21.73 -22.30
C ARG A 297 -2.29 21.07 -21.07
N ALA A 298 -2.13 19.75 -20.92
CA ALA A 298 -2.64 19.04 -19.76
C ALA A 298 -1.98 19.49 -18.44
N VAL A 299 -0.68 19.81 -18.45
CA VAL A 299 0.04 20.40 -17.31
C VAL A 299 -0.55 21.75 -16.94
N GLY A 300 -0.74 22.65 -17.94
CA GLY A 300 -1.37 23.94 -17.72
C GLY A 300 -2.78 23.79 -17.14
N THR A 301 -3.60 22.95 -17.76
CA THR A 301 -4.98 22.73 -17.33
C THR A 301 -5.08 22.23 -15.88
N VAL A 302 -4.29 21.21 -15.49
CA VAL A 302 -4.32 20.72 -14.10
C VAL A 302 -3.77 21.74 -13.12
N THR A 303 -2.73 22.51 -13.51
CA THR A 303 -2.13 23.52 -12.62
C THR A 303 -3.10 24.67 -12.37
N GLU A 304 -3.70 25.22 -13.41
CA GLU A 304 -4.69 26.31 -13.29
C GLU A 304 -5.92 25.88 -12.49
N THR A 305 -6.39 24.65 -12.69
CA THR A 305 -7.51 24.09 -11.91
C THR A 305 -7.15 24.00 -10.41
N VAL A 306 -5.94 23.54 -10.08
CA VAL A 306 -5.44 23.48 -8.70
C VAL A 306 -5.35 24.88 -8.08
N LEU A 307 -4.79 25.85 -8.80
CA LEU A 307 -4.68 27.23 -8.33
C LEU A 307 -6.06 27.89 -8.09
N ALA A 308 -7.04 27.54 -8.90
CA ALA A 308 -8.40 28.08 -8.78
C ALA A 308 -9.22 27.46 -7.63
N GLU A 309 -9.07 26.15 -7.36
CA GLU A 309 -9.99 25.44 -6.48
C GLU A 309 -9.37 24.94 -5.16
N ARG A 310 -8.06 24.67 -5.14
CA ARG A 310 -7.43 24.02 -3.98
C ARG A 310 -6.67 25.01 -3.11
N SER A 311 -5.73 25.73 -3.66
CA SER A 311 -4.96 26.77 -2.97
C SER A 311 -4.32 27.70 -4.00
N PRO A 312 -4.26 29.00 -3.73
CA PRO A 312 -3.55 29.96 -4.59
C PRO A 312 -2.02 29.83 -4.50
N SER A 313 -1.52 29.09 -3.50
CA SER A 313 -0.09 28.79 -3.31
C SER A 313 0.06 27.34 -2.80
N PRO A 314 -0.28 26.33 -3.62
CA PRO A 314 -0.26 24.95 -3.21
C PRO A 314 1.17 24.43 -2.99
N VAL A 315 1.29 23.45 -2.08
CA VAL A 315 2.49 22.65 -1.89
C VAL A 315 2.34 21.37 -2.73
N LEU A 316 3.09 21.27 -3.81
CA LEU A 316 3.01 20.11 -4.70
C LEU A 316 3.74 18.91 -4.08
N VAL A 317 3.08 17.78 -4.00
CA VAL A 317 3.65 16.55 -3.44
C VAL A 317 3.47 15.41 -4.44
N SER A 318 4.51 15.13 -5.20
CA SER A 318 4.53 14.08 -6.20
C SER A 318 4.66 12.69 -5.59
N LEU A 319 3.83 11.77 -6.02
CA LEU A 319 3.98 10.36 -5.67
C LEU A 319 5.17 9.77 -6.46
N ALA A 320 6.21 9.42 -5.73
CA ALA A 320 7.45 8.96 -6.34
C ALA A 320 7.27 7.58 -6.98
N ARG A 321 7.69 7.43 -8.21
CA ARG A 321 8.45 8.41 -9.03
C ARG A 321 7.63 8.98 -10.21
N ALA A 322 6.50 8.34 -10.56
CA ALA A 322 5.76 8.67 -11.78
C ALA A 322 5.18 10.11 -11.78
N GLY A 323 4.79 10.59 -10.60
CA GLY A 323 4.29 11.96 -10.43
C GLY A 323 5.37 13.04 -10.52
N THR A 324 6.64 12.71 -10.25
CA THR A 324 7.71 13.70 -10.12
C THR A 324 7.87 14.61 -11.34
N PRO A 325 7.99 14.10 -12.59
CA PRO A 325 8.11 14.99 -13.75
C PRO A 325 6.87 15.88 -13.95
N VAL A 326 5.68 15.42 -13.51
CA VAL A 326 4.44 16.24 -13.59
C VAL A 326 4.48 17.36 -12.56
N GLY A 327 4.85 17.08 -11.31
CA GLY A 327 5.00 18.11 -10.30
C GLY A 327 6.06 19.17 -10.66
N VAL A 328 7.20 18.74 -11.25
CA VAL A 328 8.21 19.68 -11.80
C VAL A 328 7.60 20.57 -12.87
N LEU A 329 6.83 20.01 -13.80
CA LEU A 329 6.17 20.77 -14.87
C LEU A 329 5.09 21.72 -14.32
N MET A 330 4.28 21.29 -13.35
CA MET A 330 3.27 22.14 -12.69
C MET A 330 3.94 23.35 -12.00
N ARG A 331 5.03 23.10 -11.26
CA ARG A 331 5.82 24.16 -10.64
C ARG A 331 6.36 25.15 -11.68
N ARG A 332 6.93 24.64 -12.77
CA ARG A 332 7.46 25.48 -13.86
C ARG A 332 6.37 26.26 -14.59
N TRP A 333 5.18 25.68 -14.78
CA TRP A 333 4.02 26.39 -15.31
C TRP A 333 3.61 27.55 -14.43
N ALA A 334 3.45 27.32 -13.12
CA ALA A 334 3.09 28.35 -12.16
C ALA A 334 4.12 29.49 -12.11
N ALA A 335 5.40 29.16 -12.18
CA ALA A 335 6.49 30.15 -12.26
C ALA A 335 6.44 30.97 -13.56
N ALA A 336 6.27 30.31 -14.71
CA ALA A 336 6.25 30.98 -16.02
C ALA A 336 5.00 31.85 -16.21
N ARG A 337 3.84 31.36 -15.76
CA ARG A 337 2.54 32.02 -16.02
C ARG A 337 2.18 33.07 -14.97
N HIS A 338 2.51 32.82 -13.70
CA HIS A 338 2.08 33.61 -12.54
C HIS A 338 3.23 34.18 -11.70
N GLY A 339 4.49 33.81 -11.99
CA GLY A 339 5.63 34.16 -11.16
C GLY A 339 5.63 33.51 -9.78
N LEU A 340 4.87 32.40 -9.59
CA LEU A 340 4.75 31.68 -8.34
C LEU A 340 5.87 30.66 -8.19
N ASP A 341 6.59 30.70 -7.07
CA ASP A 341 7.59 29.72 -6.69
C ASP A 341 6.97 28.68 -5.73
N LEU A 342 6.31 27.67 -6.30
CA LEU A 342 5.60 26.67 -5.51
C LEU A 342 6.58 25.67 -4.90
N PRO A 343 6.47 25.36 -3.59
CA PRO A 343 7.18 24.23 -2.99
C PRO A 343 6.80 22.93 -3.69
N HIS A 344 7.81 22.09 -3.99
CA HIS A 344 7.57 20.80 -4.60
C HIS A 344 8.42 19.70 -3.95
N TYR A 345 7.75 18.64 -3.51
CA TYR A 345 8.37 17.47 -2.89
C TYR A 345 7.95 16.19 -3.59
N ALA A 346 8.77 15.14 -3.43
CA ALA A 346 8.43 13.79 -3.86
C ALA A 346 8.42 12.85 -2.66
N VAL A 347 7.35 12.09 -2.49
CA VAL A 347 7.14 11.16 -1.38
C VAL A 347 6.90 9.74 -1.87
N SER A 348 7.22 8.77 -1.03
CA SER A 348 6.95 7.36 -1.30
C SER A 348 5.51 6.99 -0.95
N ILE A 349 4.87 6.28 -1.87
CA ILE A 349 3.67 5.48 -1.59
C ILE A 349 3.91 4.05 -2.08
N VAL A 350 3.64 3.07 -1.24
CA VAL A 350 3.87 1.66 -1.51
C VAL A 350 2.54 0.92 -1.44
N ARG A 351 2.14 0.33 -2.55
CA ARG A 351 0.87 -0.38 -2.65
C ARG A 351 0.73 -1.45 -1.57
N GLY A 352 -0.38 -1.40 -0.82
CA GLY A 352 -0.66 -2.28 0.31
C GLY A 352 0.18 -2.02 1.56
N ARG A 353 1.01 -0.95 1.56
CA ARG A 353 1.80 -0.50 2.73
C ARG A 353 1.59 0.97 3.05
N GLY A 354 0.87 1.70 2.20
CA GLY A 354 0.51 3.10 2.38
C GLY A 354 1.60 4.09 1.98
N ILE A 355 1.38 5.35 2.36
CA ILE A 355 2.28 6.48 2.14
C ILE A 355 3.28 6.60 3.30
N ASP A 356 4.42 7.20 3.04
CA ASP A 356 5.44 7.46 4.05
C ASP A 356 4.92 8.42 5.15
N ALA A 357 4.68 7.87 6.34
CA ALA A 357 4.14 8.61 7.47
C ALA A 357 5.10 9.69 7.98
N ASN A 358 6.41 9.47 7.91
CA ASN A 358 7.40 10.46 8.33
C ASN A 358 7.48 11.62 7.34
N ALA A 359 7.33 11.34 6.04
CA ALA A 359 7.20 12.39 5.03
C ALA A 359 5.95 13.26 5.26
N LEU A 360 4.81 12.66 5.63
CA LEU A 360 3.60 13.42 5.98
C LEU A 360 3.79 14.27 7.24
N ARG A 361 4.45 13.74 8.27
CA ARG A 361 4.79 14.50 9.49
C ARG A 361 5.71 15.66 9.16
N TRP A 362 6.71 15.46 8.31
CA TRP A 362 7.60 16.52 7.86
C TRP A 362 6.83 17.61 7.12
N LEU A 363 5.93 17.24 6.20
CA LEU A 363 5.08 18.17 5.46
C LEU A 363 4.20 19.00 6.41
N ALA A 364 3.54 18.35 7.38
CA ALA A 364 2.69 19.02 8.36
C ALA A 364 3.46 19.96 9.31
N ALA A 365 4.75 19.68 9.56
CA ALA A 365 5.61 20.55 10.37
C ALA A 365 6.09 21.78 9.61
N HIS A 366 6.15 21.76 8.27
CA HIS A 366 6.72 22.83 7.46
C HIS A 366 5.69 23.57 6.60
N HIS A 367 4.50 23.01 6.40
CA HIS A 367 3.45 23.55 5.56
C HIS A 367 2.07 23.31 6.19
N ASP A 368 1.07 24.09 5.80
CA ASP A 368 -0.31 23.77 6.13
C ASP A 368 -0.75 22.51 5.34
N PRO A 369 -1.17 21.43 6.00
CA PRO A 369 -1.65 20.25 5.31
C PRO A 369 -2.79 20.49 4.32
N ALA A 370 -3.60 21.54 4.53
CA ALA A 370 -4.68 21.91 3.64
C ALA A 370 -4.19 22.44 2.27
N ASP A 371 -2.97 23.00 2.21
CA ASP A 371 -2.35 23.48 0.98
C ASP A 371 -1.63 22.36 0.21
N VAL A 372 -1.47 21.17 0.81
CA VAL A 372 -0.80 20.04 0.17
C VAL A 372 -1.67 19.45 -0.93
N VAL A 373 -1.08 19.30 -2.11
CA VAL A 373 -1.71 18.72 -3.30
C VAL A 373 -0.88 17.54 -3.78
N PHE A 374 -1.44 16.33 -3.66
CA PHE A 374 -0.80 15.11 -4.14
C PHE A 374 -0.91 14.98 -5.65
N VAL A 375 0.23 14.71 -6.31
CA VAL A 375 0.36 14.70 -7.78
C VAL A 375 0.84 13.34 -8.27
N ASP A 376 0.17 12.78 -9.29
CA ASP A 376 0.70 11.62 -10.04
C ASP A 376 0.57 11.86 -11.56
N GLY A 377 1.23 11.00 -12.32
CA GLY A 377 1.28 11.14 -13.76
C GLY A 377 -0.01 10.71 -14.46
N TRP A 378 -0.56 9.57 -14.08
CA TRP A 378 -1.67 8.97 -14.81
C TRP A 378 -2.44 7.97 -13.95
N THR A 379 -3.75 7.92 -14.13
CA THR A 379 -4.59 6.88 -13.53
C THR A 379 -5.58 6.30 -14.53
N GLY A 380 -5.57 4.97 -14.72
CA GLY A 380 -6.48 4.29 -15.65
C GLY A 380 -7.63 3.58 -14.94
N LYS A 381 -7.42 3.10 -13.73
CA LYS A 381 -8.44 2.35 -12.96
C LYS A 381 -8.57 2.81 -11.51
N GLY A 382 -7.96 3.94 -11.16
CA GLY A 382 -8.08 4.56 -9.85
C GLY A 382 -7.42 3.80 -8.70
N ALA A 383 -6.48 2.90 -8.98
CA ALA A 383 -5.80 2.15 -7.93
C ALA A 383 -5.04 3.09 -6.97
N ILE A 384 -4.31 4.05 -7.52
CA ILE A 384 -3.55 5.03 -6.72
C ILE A 384 -4.48 5.99 -5.95
N THR A 385 -5.63 6.36 -6.53
CA THR A 385 -6.63 7.20 -5.86
C THR A 385 -7.16 6.54 -4.60
N ARG A 386 -7.45 5.24 -4.66
CA ARG A 386 -7.91 4.47 -3.49
C ARG A 386 -6.81 4.28 -2.46
N GLU A 387 -5.60 3.90 -2.90
CA GLU A 387 -4.43 3.73 -2.02
C GLU A 387 -4.11 5.00 -1.24
N LEU A 388 -4.10 6.17 -1.92
CA LEU A 388 -3.84 7.44 -1.27
C LEU A 388 -4.94 7.81 -0.26
N ARG A 389 -6.21 7.65 -0.64
CA ARG A 389 -7.35 7.95 0.25
C ARG A 389 -7.31 7.09 1.52
N GLU A 390 -7.02 5.81 1.35
CA GLU A 390 -6.88 4.87 2.46
C GLU A 390 -5.68 5.22 3.35
N ALA A 391 -4.53 5.51 2.73
CA ALA A 391 -3.31 5.85 3.43
C ALA A 391 -3.41 7.16 4.25
N LEU A 392 -4.20 8.12 3.77
CA LEU A 392 -4.41 9.41 4.44
C LEU A 392 -5.52 9.40 5.49
N ALA A 393 -6.29 8.33 5.62
CA ALA A 393 -7.42 8.25 6.57
C ALA A 393 -7.02 8.48 8.04
N GLY A 394 -5.76 8.25 8.40
CA GLY A 394 -5.19 8.49 9.73
C GLY A 394 -4.47 9.84 9.91
N PHE A 395 -4.46 10.71 8.88
CA PHE A 395 -3.73 11.98 8.90
C PHE A 395 -4.69 13.15 8.70
N GLU A 396 -4.98 13.88 9.78
CA GLU A 396 -5.89 15.03 9.74
C GLU A 396 -5.29 16.20 8.95
N GLY A 397 -6.15 16.95 8.28
CA GLY A 397 -5.80 18.17 7.56
C GLY A 397 -5.39 17.98 6.10
N PHE A 398 -4.88 16.81 5.69
CA PHE A 398 -4.55 16.53 4.30
C PHE A 398 -5.79 16.22 3.47
N ASN A 399 -5.86 16.80 2.27
CA ASN A 399 -6.90 16.47 1.31
C ASN A 399 -6.49 15.19 0.53
N PRO A 400 -7.27 14.08 0.59
CA PRO A 400 -6.92 12.83 -0.07
C PRO A 400 -7.18 12.81 -1.58
N GLU A 401 -7.70 13.90 -2.15
CA GLU A 401 -7.97 14.00 -3.58
C GLU A 401 -6.66 14.22 -4.36
N ILE A 402 -6.25 13.20 -5.10
CA ILE A 402 -5.08 13.23 -5.96
C ILE A 402 -5.37 14.02 -7.24
N VAL A 403 -4.39 14.76 -7.71
CA VAL A 403 -4.42 15.38 -9.03
C VAL A 403 -3.52 14.62 -10.00
N VAL A 404 -3.94 14.46 -11.25
CA VAL A 404 -3.19 13.70 -12.24
C VAL A 404 -3.12 14.43 -13.59
N LEU A 405 -2.05 14.17 -14.34
CA LEU A 405 -1.91 14.71 -15.68
C LEU A 405 -2.99 14.14 -16.61
N ALA A 406 -3.22 12.81 -16.56
CA ALA A 406 -4.22 12.16 -17.39
C ALA A 406 -5.05 11.13 -16.61
N ASP A 407 -6.38 11.17 -16.83
CA ASP A 407 -7.35 10.27 -16.20
C ASP A 407 -8.39 9.73 -17.19
N PRO A 408 -8.00 8.85 -18.11
CA PRO A 408 -8.94 8.26 -19.06
C PRO A 408 -9.99 7.35 -18.40
N GLY A 409 -9.73 6.90 -17.17
CA GLY A 409 -10.64 6.04 -16.40
C GLY A 409 -11.72 6.77 -15.63
N ALA A 410 -11.74 8.11 -15.64
CA ALA A 410 -12.65 8.95 -14.86
C ALA A 410 -12.69 8.60 -13.37
N CYS A 411 -11.50 8.55 -12.74
CA CYS A 411 -11.29 8.12 -11.36
C CYS A 411 -10.96 9.28 -10.40
N VAL A 412 -10.73 10.51 -10.91
CA VAL A 412 -10.40 11.70 -10.11
C VAL A 412 -11.21 12.92 -10.55
N GLU A 413 -11.35 13.91 -9.66
CA GLU A 413 -12.02 15.18 -9.97
C GLU A 413 -11.10 16.17 -10.67
N THR A 414 -9.80 16.21 -10.28
CA THR A 414 -8.82 17.17 -10.79
C THR A 414 -7.82 16.47 -11.71
N TYR A 415 -7.85 16.82 -12.97
CA TYR A 415 -7.03 16.22 -14.02
C TYR A 415 -6.64 17.23 -15.10
N GLY A 416 -5.57 16.95 -15.83
CA GLY A 416 -5.18 17.75 -16.98
C GLY A 416 -5.93 17.34 -18.25
N THR A 417 -6.22 16.05 -18.42
CA THR A 417 -6.95 15.54 -19.58
C THR A 417 -7.62 14.20 -19.29
N ARG A 418 -8.68 13.90 -20.04
CA ARG A 418 -9.30 12.56 -20.11
C ARG A 418 -8.79 11.74 -21.30
N GLU A 419 -7.96 12.32 -22.14
CA GLU A 419 -7.41 11.62 -23.30
C GLU A 419 -6.43 10.52 -22.88
N ASP A 420 -6.51 9.37 -23.56
CA ASP A 420 -5.58 8.26 -23.40
C ASP A 420 -4.58 8.23 -24.57
N PHE A 421 -3.43 8.79 -24.35
CA PHE A 421 -2.33 8.84 -25.31
C PHE A 421 -0.98 8.54 -24.66
N LEU A 422 0.06 8.38 -25.45
CA LEU A 422 1.38 8.13 -24.91
C LEU A 422 1.98 9.38 -24.29
N ILE A 423 2.02 9.43 -22.96
CA ILE A 423 2.84 10.38 -22.22
C ILE A 423 4.28 9.84 -22.25
N PRO A 424 5.25 10.55 -22.83
CA PRO A 424 6.59 10.00 -23.07
C PRO A 424 7.30 9.51 -21.81
N SER A 425 7.08 10.14 -20.65
CA SER A 425 7.64 9.69 -19.38
C SER A 425 7.20 8.27 -18.98
N ALA A 426 6.06 7.79 -19.48
CA ALA A 426 5.62 6.41 -19.24
C ALA A 426 6.48 5.35 -19.97
N CYS A 427 7.22 5.73 -21.01
CA CYS A 427 8.11 4.85 -21.75
C CYS A 427 9.36 4.46 -20.97
N LEU A 428 9.82 5.31 -20.06
CA LEU A 428 11.07 5.16 -19.33
C LEU A 428 10.83 5.01 -17.83
N ASN A 429 11.89 4.78 -17.08
CA ASN A 429 11.82 4.62 -15.63
C ASN A 429 12.62 5.72 -14.93
N SER A 430 13.72 5.36 -14.25
CA SER A 430 14.60 6.31 -13.56
C SER A 430 15.17 7.37 -14.51
N THR A 431 15.49 7.00 -15.74
CA THR A 431 16.11 7.89 -16.74
C THR A 431 15.22 9.03 -17.25
N VAL A 432 13.97 9.13 -16.80
CA VAL A 432 13.04 10.25 -17.09
C VAL A 432 12.46 10.87 -15.81
N SER A 433 12.88 10.39 -14.66
CA SER A 433 12.37 10.81 -13.37
C SER A 433 13.48 11.11 -12.36
N GLY A 434 14.50 11.83 -12.80
CA GLY A 434 15.59 12.32 -11.97
C GLY A 434 16.64 11.28 -11.62
N LEU A 435 16.72 10.16 -12.34
CA LEU A 435 17.57 8.99 -12.05
C LEU A 435 17.28 8.33 -10.69
N VAL A 436 16.10 8.58 -10.11
CA VAL A 436 15.70 8.01 -8.82
C VAL A 436 15.01 6.67 -9.04
N SER A 437 15.33 5.67 -8.23
CA SER A 437 14.75 4.32 -8.28
C SER A 437 13.28 4.31 -7.87
N ARG A 438 12.64 3.16 -7.97
CA ARG A 438 11.42 2.88 -7.17
C ARG A 438 11.77 2.98 -5.69
N THR A 439 10.76 3.33 -4.88
CA THR A 439 10.93 3.38 -3.44
C THR A 439 11.03 1.98 -2.83
N VAL A 440 11.82 1.89 -1.78
CA VAL A 440 12.14 0.68 -1.03
C VAL A 440 11.66 0.85 0.40
N LEU A 441 10.98 -0.16 0.90
CA LEU A 441 10.54 -0.26 2.28
C LEU A 441 10.96 -1.63 2.82
N ARG A 442 12.14 -1.69 3.40
CA ARG A 442 12.74 -2.89 3.98
C ARG A 442 13.18 -2.57 5.40
N SER A 443 12.67 -3.31 6.37
CA SER A 443 12.79 -2.99 7.79
C SER A 443 14.20 -3.03 8.36
N ASP A 444 15.14 -3.66 7.66
CA ASP A 444 16.56 -3.65 8.03
C ASP A 444 17.35 -2.42 7.50
N LEU A 445 16.72 -1.62 6.63
CA LEU A 445 17.31 -0.43 6.00
C LEU A 445 16.57 0.87 6.35
N VAL A 446 15.28 0.78 6.60
CA VAL A 446 14.40 1.92 6.87
C VAL A 446 13.90 1.79 8.31
N GLY A 447 14.39 2.64 9.18
CA GLY A 447 14.00 2.71 10.59
C GLY A 447 12.64 3.43 10.79
N PRO A 448 12.14 3.46 12.03
CA PRO A 448 10.85 4.06 12.34
C PRO A 448 10.81 5.59 12.16
N ASP A 449 11.96 6.25 12.23
CA ASP A 449 12.09 7.71 12.08
C ASP A 449 12.71 8.11 10.74
N ASP A 450 13.01 7.15 9.86
CA ASP A 450 13.54 7.39 8.53
C ASP A 450 12.42 7.58 7.52
N PHE A 451 12.72 8.26 6.41
CA PHE A 451 11.90 8.22 5.22
C PHE A 451 12.06 6.89 4.49
N HIS A 452 11.07 6.50 3.69
CA HIS A 452 11.23 5.37 2.77
C HIS A 452 12.47 5.56 1.88
N GLY A 453 13.16 4.46 1.55
CA GLY A 453 14.41 4.52 0.82
C GLY A 453 14.25 4.60 -0.70
N ALA A 454 15.24 5.16 -1.37
CA ALA A 454 15.43 5.07 -2.82
C ALA A 454 16.92 5.18 -3.18
N LYS A 455 17.26 4.81 -4.41
CA LYS A 455 18.62 4.93 -4.94
C LYS A 455 18.69 6.03 -6.01
N PHE A 456 19.80 6.70 -6.07
CA PHE A 456 20.16 7.59 -7.17
C PHE A 456 21.12 6.86 -8.12
N TYR A 457 20.66 6.52 -9.32
CA TYR A 457 21.40 5.77 -10.33
C TYR A 457 22.37 6.66 -11.13
N ARG A 458 23.44 7.10 -10.48
CA ARG A 458 24.47 7.96 -11.10
C ARG A 458 25.11 7.33 -12.34
N GLU A 459 25.23 6.01 -12.37
CA GLU A 459 25.77 5.23 -13.48
C GLU A 459 24.93 5.31 -14.73
N LEU A 460 23.64 5.70 -14.62
CA LEU A 460 22.74 5.88 -15.75
C LEU A 460 22.74 7.31 -16.31
N ALA A 461 23.60 8.21 -15.83
CA ALA A 461 23.63 9.62 -16.24
C ALA A 461 23.77 9.80 -17.77
N GLY A 462 24.46 8.89 -18.45
CA GLY A 462 24.59 8.92 -19.91
C GLY A 462 23.29 8.63 -20.68
N ALA A 463 22.27 8.06 -20.02
CA ALA A 463 20.96 7.76 -20.59
C ALA A 463 19.85 8.65 -20.02
N ASP A 464 20.20 9.61 -19.17
CA ASP A 464 19.24 10.50 -18.51
C ASP A 464 18.62 11.50 -19.50
N VAL A 465 17.31 11.53 -19.53
CA VAL A 465 16.51 12.47 -20.32
C VAL A 465 15.54 13.28 -19.46
N SER A 466 15.71 13.25 -18.12
CA SER A 466 14.77 13.89 -17.18
C SER A 466 14.65 15.39 -17.43
N ALA A 467 15.76 16.11 -17.48
CA ALA A 467 15.78 17.54 -17.79
C ALA A 467 15.27 17.81 -19.21
N ALA A 468 15.76 17.04 -20.21
CA ALA A 468 15.35 17.21 -21.60
C ALA A 468 13.84 17.02 -21.81
N PHE A 469 13.21 16.10 -21.05
CA PHE A 469 11.76 15.90 -21.08
C PHE A 469 11.00 17.11 -20.58
N VAL A 470 11.34 17.59 -19.37
CA VAL A 470 10.61 18.74 -18.77
C VAL A 470 10.89 20.04 -19.53
N ASP A 471 12.09 20.20 -20.08
CA ASP A 471 12.45 21.37 -20.91
C ASP A 471 11.68 21.37 -22.25
N ALA A 472 11.57 20.21 -22.92
CA ALA A 472 10.82 20.09 -24.18
C ALA A 472 9.32 20.37 -24.01
N VAL A 473 8.74 19.97 -22.89
CA VAL A 473 7.33 20.25 -22.55
C VAL A 473 7.16 21.71 -22.15
N ALA A 474 8.04 22.26 -21.28
CA ALA A 474 7.95 23.63 -20.83
C ALA A 474 8.13 24.64 -21.98
N ALA A 475 8.93 24.31 -22.99
CA ALA A 475 9.08 25.13 -24.20
C ALA A 475 7.78 25.30 -25.01
N ARG A 476 6.71 24.54 -24.69
CA ARG A 476 5.40 24.65 -25.34
C ARG A 476 4.37 25.43 -24.51
N PHE A 477 4.72 25.95 -23.33
CA PHE A 477 3.76 26.60 -22.45
C PHE A 477 3.07 27.80 -23.10
N ASP A 478 3.82 28.68 -23.75
CA ASP A 478 3.26 29.86 -24.43
C ASP A 478 2.35 29.46 -25.60
N GLU A 479 2.69 28.39 -26.32
CA GLU A 479 1.92 27.90 -27.47
C GLU A 479 0.50 27.43 -27.06
N VAL A 480 0.36 26.87 -25.86
CA VAL A 480 -0.89 26.27 -25.40
C VAL A 480 -1.70 27.14 -24.42
N ALA A 481 -1.18 28.28 -24.02
CA ALA A 481 -1.74 29.11 -22.97
C ALA A 481 -3.21 29.48 -23.18
N ASP A 482 -3.57 29.96 -24.37
CA ASP A 482 -4.97 30.34 -24.68
C ASP A 482 -5.92 29.14 -24.67
N ALA A 483 -5.44 27.98 -25.11
CA ALA A 483 -6.22 26.74 -25.09
C ALA A 483 -6.45 26.25 -23.65
N VAL A 484 -5.43 26.38 -22.78
CA VAL A 484 -5.54 26.09 -21.34
C VAL A 484 -6.58 26.98 -20.68
N ASP A 485 -6.52 28.30 -20.91
CA ASP A 485 -7.47 29.26 -20.31
C ASP A 485 -8.95 28.93 -20.71
N ALA A 486 -9.16 28.50 -21.95
CA ALA A 486 -10.48 28.08 -22.41
C ALA A 486 -10.95 26.77 -21.75
N GLU A 487 -10.07 25.76 -21.70
CA GLU A 487 -10.36 24.44 -21.16
C GLU A 487 -10.61 24.48 -19.65
N VAL A 488 -9.80 25.22 -18.89
CA VAL A 488 -9.97 25.43 -17.44
C VAL A 488 -11.34 26.06 -17.15
N LYS A 489 -11.74 27.07 -17.92
CA LYS A 489 -13.05 27.69 -17.75
C LYS A 489 -14.20 26.70 -17.97
N GLU A 490 -14.07 25.80 -18.94
CA GLU A 490 -15.06 24.74 -19.18
C GLU A 490 -15.04 23.72 -18.04
N LEU A 491 -13.87 23.28 -17.57
CA LEU A 491 -13.72 22.32 -16.49
C LEU A 491 -14.28 22.84 -15.16
N LEU A 492 -14.03 24.10 -14.82
CA LEU A 492 -14.54 24.71 -13.58
C LEU A 492 -16.07 24.85 -13.59
N ALA A 493 -16.70 24.86 -14.77
CA ALA A 493 -18.16 24.91 -14.91
C ALA A 493 -18.81 23.52 -15.04
N ALA A 494 -18.01 22.46 -15.26
CA ALA A 494 -18.51 21.10 -15.51
C ALA A 494 -18.68 20.30 -14.21
N ASP A 495 -19.59 19.31 -14.24
CA ASP A 495 -19.61 18.25 -13.25
C ASP A 495 -18.46 17.26 -13.55
N ARG A 496 -17.50 17.20 -12.65
CA ARG A 496 -16.31 16.34 -12.78
C ARG A 496 -16.32 15.16 -11.80
N THR A 497 -17.46 14.90 -11.17
CA THR A 497 -17.62 13.77 -10.25
C THR A 497 -17.09 12.48 -10.89
N PRO A 498 -16.18 11.76 -10.24
CA PRO A 498 -15.61 10.53 -10.78
C PRO A 498 -16.66 9.46 -11.05
N THR A 499 -16.72 8.99 -12.29
CA THR A 499 -17.70 7.96 -12.72
C THR A 499 -17.14 6.54 -12.61
N TRP A 500 -15.83 6.38 -12.46
CA TRP A 500 -15.13 5.10 -12.37
C TRP A 500 -15.37 4.17 -13.57
N VAL A 501 -15.68 4.71 -14.73
CA VAL A 501 -15.92 3.94 -15.96
C VAL A 501 -14.73 3.05 -16.31
N GLY A 502 -13.53 3.50 -16.02
CA GLY A 502 -12.31 2.73 -16.21
C GLY A 502 -12.22 1.48 -15.33
N TRP A 503 -12.61 1.59 -14.08
CA TRP A 503 -12.66 0.43 -13.18
C TRP A 503 -13.67 -0.61 -13.66
N ALA A 504 -14.89 -0.18 -13.97
CA ALA A 504 -15.95 -1.06 -14.47
C ALA A 504 -15.55 -1.78 -15.77
N ALA A 505 -14.83 -1.07 -16.67
CA ALA A 505 -14.31 -1.68 -17.89
C ALA A 505 -13.24 -2.75 -17.60
N VAL A 506 -12.35 -2.50 -16.64
CA VAL A 506 -11.30 -3.48 -16.25
C VAL A 506 -11.92 -4.73 -15.62
N GLU A 507 -12.94 -4.59 -14.77
CA GLU A 507 -13.68 -5.74 -14.20
C GLU A 507 -14.37 -6.55 -15.30
N ARG A 508 -15.12 -5.88 -16.19
CA ARG A 508 -15.78 -6.52 -17.33
C ARG A 508 -14.79 -7.29 -18.22
N ILE A 509 -13.67 -6.67 -18.60
CA ILE A 509 -12.63 -7.30 -19.42
C ILE A 509 -12.00 -8.49 -18.67
N SER A 510 -11.76 -8.36 -17.38
CA SER A 510 -11.20 -9.44 -16.55
C SER A 510 -12.08 -10.68 -16.56
N GLU A 511 -13.39 -10.49 -16.46
CA GLU A 511 -14.40 -11.58 -16.52
C GLU A 511 -14.54 -12.15 -17.93
N GLU A 512 -14.72 -11.29 -18.93
CA GLU A 512 -14.96 -11.67 -20.34
C GLU A 512 -13.81 -12.51 -20.90
N TYR A 513 -12.57 -12.15 -20.56
CA TYR A 513 -11.38 -12.87 -21.03
C TYR A 513 -10.90 -13.96 -20.06
N GLY A 514 -11.64 -14.24 -18.98
CA GLY A 514 -11.32 -15.33 -18.04
C GLY A 514 -10.02 -15.13 -17.26
N ILE A 515 -9.63 -13.88 -17.03
CA ILE A 515 -8.38 -13.51 -16.34
C ILE A 515 -8.59 -13.59 -14.82
N HIS A 516 -9.75 -13.14 -14.33
CA HIS A 516 -10.18 -13.14 -12.92
C HIS A 516 -9.24 -12.42 -11.94
N ASP A 517 -8.34 -11.59 -12.46
CA ASP A 517 -7.46 -10.69 -11.69
C ASP A 517 -7.34 -9.35 -12.43
N VAL A 518 -7.97 -8.33 -11.88
CA VAL A 518 -7.95 -6.96 -12.41
C VAL A 518 -6.55 -6.35 -12.54
N ASN A 519 -5.56 -6.90 -11.82
CA ASN A 519 -4.17 -6.46 -11.90
C ASN A 519 -3.48 -6.92 -13.19
N LEU A 520 -3.98 -7.97 -13.82
CA LEU A 520 -3.47 -8.51 -15.08
C LEU A 520 -4.09 -7.83 -16.29
N VAL A 521 -5.12 -7.02 -16.10
CA VAL A 521 -5.68 -6.10 -17.11
C VAL A 521 -4.95 -4.77 -17.02
N LYS A 522 -4.30 -4.36 -18.12
CA LYS A 522 -3.42 -3.20 -18.20
C LYS A 522 -4.04 -2.12 -19.08
N PRO A 523 -4.90 -1.26 -18.51
CA PRO A 523 -5.65 -0.28 -19.28
C PRO A 523 -4.76 0.89 -19.73
N GLY A 524 -5.09 1.43 -20.88
CA GLY A 524 -4.50 2.64 -21.44
C GLY A 524 -3.17 2.45 -22.13
N VAL A 525 -2.80 3.46 -22.92
CA VAL A 525 -1.59 3.46 -23.77
C VAL A 525 -0.33 3.31 -22.92
N GLY A 526 -0.23 4.01 -21.80
CA GLY A 526 0.95 3.97 -20.94
C GLY A 526 1.20 2.60 -20.30
N GLU A 527 0.20 1.96 -19.69
CA GLU A 527 0.36 0.64 -19.08
C GLU A 527 0.57 -0.46 -20.12
N THR A 528 -0.15 -0.40 -21.24
CA THR A 528 0.00 -1.35 -22.36
C THR A 528 1.42 -1.28 -22.93
N THR A 529 1.95 -0.07 -23.16
CA THR A 529 3.32 0.14 -23.64
C THR A 529 4.33 -0.46 -22.66
N ARG A 530 4.18 -0.18 -21.35
CA ARG A 530 5.06 -0.73 -20.31
C ARG A 530 5.04 -2.25 -20.26
N VAL A 531 3.88 -2.85 -20.43
CA VAL A 531 3.77 -4.33 -20.46
C VAL A 531 4.43 -4.90 -21.69
N LEU A 532 4.20 -4.32 -22.87
CA LEU A 532 4.88 -4.73 -24.10
C LEU A 532 6.41 -4.60 -24.02
N LEU A 533 6.93 -3.71 -23.20
CA LEU A 533 8.37 -3.54 -23.02
C LEU A 533 8.99 -4.55 -22.06
N ARG A 534 8.27 -4.91 -21.01
CA ARG A 534 8.80 -5.71 -19.90
C ARG A 534 8.36 -7.17 -19.94
N ARG A 535 7.24 -7.46 -20.57
CA ARG A 535 6.61 -8.78 -20.63
C ARG A 535 6.09 -9.02 -22.05
N VAL A 536 5.68 -10.25 -22.33
CA VAL A 536 4.95 -10.58 -23.55
C VAL A 536 3.49 -10.77 -23.13
N PRO A 537 2.62 -9.75 -23.26
CA PRO A 537 1.21 -9.93 -22.96
C PRO A 537 0.57 -10.95 -23.87
N TRP A 538 -0.53 -11.54 -23.43
CA TRP A 538 -1.29 -12.50 -24.24
C TRP A 538 -1.83 -11.85 -25.52
N LYS A 539 -2.46 -10.67 -25.36
CA LYS A 539 -2.97 -9.85 -26.46
C LYS A 539 -3.10 -8.39 -26.06
N VAL A 540 -3.31 -7.53 -27.01
CA VAL A 540 -3.71 -6.12 -26.82
C VAL A 540 -5.08 -5.92 -27.45
N LEU A 541 -6.00 -5.35 -26.68
CA LEU A 541 -7.26 -4.81 -27.19
C LEU A 541 -7.03 -3.37 -27.64
N ALA A 542 -7.44 -3.00 -28.82
CA ALA A 542 -7.30 -1.65 -29.37
C ALA A 542 -8.68 -1.09 -29.69
N GLN A 543 -8.96 0.14 -29.26
CA GLN A 543 -10.19 0.84 -29.64
C GLN A 543 -10.20 1.03 -31.16
N ARG A 544 -11.30 0.64 -31.81
CA ARG A 544 -11.45 0.84 -33.25
C ARG A 544 -11.34 2.33 -33.59
N GLY A 545 -10.48 2.65 -34.55
CA GLY A 545 -10.26 4.02 -34.97
C GLY A 545 -9.26 4.82 -34.13
N ALA A 546 -8.53 4.18 -33.21
CA ALA A 546 -7.54 4.82 -32.34
C ALA A 546 -6.38 5.55 -33.07
N GLY A 547 -6.25 5.36 -34.40
CA GLY A 547 -5.31 6.13 -35.23
C GLY A 547 -3.84 5.95 -34.86
N SER A 548 -3.07 7.03 -35.04
CA SER A 548 -1.61 7.07 -34.84
C SER A 548 -1.20 6.99 -33.37
N ASP A 549 -2.06 7.24 -32.42
CA ASP A 549 -1.77 7.14 -30.99
C ASP A 549 -1.33 5.71 -30.60
N LEU A 550 -1.71 4.68 -31.40
CA LEU A 550 -1.32 3.29 -31.19
C LEU A 550 -0.20 2.76 -32.10
N ASP A 551 0.39 3.58 -32.96
CA ASP A 551 1.40 3.07 -33.91
C ASP A 551 2.60 2.42 -33.20
N HIS A 552 3.05 3.00 -32.09
CA HIS A 552 4.12 2.43 -31.27
C HIS A 552 3.68 1.12 -30.57
N VAL A 553 2.42 1.01 -30.13
CA VAL A 553 1.85 -0.22 -29.53
C VAL A 553 1.79 -1.32 -30.58
N ARG A 554 1.30 -1.02 -31.79
CA ARG A 554 1.25 -1.97 -32.91
C ARG A 554 2.66 -2.44 -33.32
N LEU A 555 3.63 -1.51 -33.35
CA LEU A 555 5.02 -1.83 -33.63
C LEU A 555 5.61 -2.78 -32.59
N LEU A 556 5.46 -2.47 -31.30
CA LEU A 556 5.97 -3.29 -30.21
C LEU A 556 5.29 -4.66 -30.15
N ALA A 557 3.97 -4.70 -30.33
CA ALA A 557 3.20 -5.94 -30.38
C ALA A 557 3.66 -6.85 -31.54
N GLY A 558 3.82 -6.28 -32.74
CA GLY A 558 4.31 -7.01 -33.92
C GLY A 558 5.71 -7.59 -33.71
N GLN A 559 6.62 -6.86 -33.08
CA GLN A 559 7.99 -7.35 -32.78
C GLN A 559 7.99 -8.53 -31.80
N ARG A 560 6.99 -8.62 -30.92
CA ARG A 560 6.87 -9.67 -29.89
C ARG A 560 5.89 -10.78 -30.26
N GLY A 561 5.28 -10.70 -31.45
CA GLY A 561 4.27 -11.66 -31.89
C GLY A 561 3.00 -11.62 -31.04
N VAL A 562 2.68 -10.47 -30.45
CA VAL A 562 1.48 -10.24 -29.64
C VAL A 562 0.34 -9.81 -30.57
N PRO A 563 -0.81 -10.51 -30.59
CA PRO A 563 -1.94 -10.11 -31.40
C PRO A 563 -2.57 -8.82 -30.88
N VAL A 564 -2.98 -7.94 -31.80
CA VAL A 564 -3.76 -6.74 -31.53
C VAL A 564 -5.17 -6.96 -32.07
N GLU A 565 -6.15 -6.94 -31.20
CA GLU A 565 -7.57 -7.16 -31.50
C GLU A 565 -8.32 -5.83 -31.44
N GLU A 566 -9.02 -5.45 -32.50
CA GLU A 566 -9.84 -4.25 -32.49
C GLU A 566 -11.21 -4.51 -31.86
N VAL A 567 -11.58 -3.65 -30.92
CA VAL A 567 -12.84 -3.69 -30.19
C VAL A 567 -13.54 -2.33 -30.22
N ASP A 568 -14.87 -2.30 -30.04
CA ASP A 568 -15.66 -1.09 -30.24
C ASP A 568 -16.00 -0.35 -28.94
N ASP A 569 -15.88 -1.00 -27.78
CA ASP A 569 -16.33 -0.44 -26.49
C ASP A 569 -15.23 -0.48 -25.43
N LEU A 570 -14.29 0.44 -25.55
CA LEU A 570 -13.27 0.70 -24.54
C LEU A 570 -13.31 2.16 -24.10
N PRO A 571 -13.21 2.46 -22.79
CA PRO A 571 -12.97 3.83 -22.32
C PRO A 571 -11.50 4.23 -22.52
N TYR A 572 -10.67 3.36 -23.07
CA TYR A 572 -9.26 3.55 -23.33
C TYR A 572 -8.93 3.39 -24.79
N THR A 573 -7.83 3.97 -25.22
CA THR A 573 -7.30 3.77 -26.58
C THR A 573 -6.84 2.33 -26.79
N CYS A 574 -6.29 1.69 -25.72
CA CYS A 574 -5.98 0.26 -25.73
C CYS A 574 -5.90 -0.34 -24.34
N VAL A 575 -5.89 -1.68 -24.28
CA VAL A 575 -5.73 -2.46 -23.04
C VAL A 575 -4.82 -3.67 -23.31
N GLY A 576 -3.73 -3.79 -22.58
CA GLY A 576 -2.86 -4.98 -22.59
C GLY A 576 -3.40 -6.05 -21.65
N LEU A 577 -3.47 -7.30 -22.10
CA LEU A 577 -3.96 -8.43 -21.32
C LEU A 577 -2.83 -9.40 -21.00
N ILE A 578 -2.65 -9.68 -19.70
CA ILE A 578 -1.79 -10.74 -19.20
C ILE A 578 -2.72 -11.87 -18.75
N HIS A 579 -2.56 -13.06 -19.35
CA HIS A 579 -3.44 -14.18 -19.01
C HIS A 579 -2.65 -15.26 -18.24
N PRO A 580 -3.14 -15.75 -17.09
CA PRO A 580 -2.41 -16.72 -16.25
C PRO A 580 -1.97 -17.98 -16.99
N ARG A 581 -2.75 -18.43 -17.99
CA ARG A 581 -2.47 -19.67 -18.76
C ARG A 581 -1.74 -19.44 -20.07
N PHE A 582 -1.82 -18.22 -20.67
CA PHE A 582 -1.36 -17.96 -22.04
C PHE A 582 -0.22 -16.94 -22.12
N THR A 583 0.08 -16.24 -21.03
CA THR A 583 1.21 -15.32 -21.03
C THR A 583 2.50 -16.13 -20.88
N ARG A 584 3.37 -16.02 -21.87
CA ARG A 584 4.71 -16.61 -21.85
C ARG A 584 5.62 -15.72 -21.00
N GLY A 585 6.54 -16.35 -20.26
CA GLY A 585 7.41 -15.79 -19.23
C GLY A 585 7.95 -14.37 -19.39
N ALA A 586 8.54 -13.83 -18.31
CA ALA A 586 9.10 -12.50 -18.24
C ALA A 586 10.18 -12.26 -19.33
N THR A 587 10.35 -11.00 -19.75
CA THR A 587 11.49 -10.60 -20.59
C THR A 587 12.72 -10.39 -19.71
N GLY A 588 13.84 -11.02 -20.08
CA GLY A 588 15.13 -10.78 -19.46
C GLY A 588 15.61 -9.32 -19.62
N ALA A 589 16.68 -8.95 -18.92
CA ALA A 589 17.27 -7.60 -18.97
C ALA A 589 17.69 -7.16 -20.38
N ASP A 590 17.88 -8.10 -21.32
CA ASP A 590 18.19 -7.88 -22.72
C ASP A 590 16.95 -7.62 -23.60
N GLY A 591 15.75 -7.57 -23.01
CA GLY A 591 14.50 -7.35 -23.73
C GLY A 591 13.98 -8.54 -24.53
N LYS A 592 14.59 -9.73 -24.41
CA LYS A 592 14.14 -10.96 -25.08
C LYS A 592 13.27 -11.80 -24.14
N ALA A 593 12.28 -12.48 -24.71
CA ALA A 593 11.47 -13.42 -23.94
C ALA A 593 12.33 -14.57 -23.42
N VAL A 594 12.34 -14.79 -22.12
CA VAL A 594 12.99 -15.95 -21.51
C VAL A 594 12.16 -17.18 -21.85
N ALA A 595 12.79 -18.20 -22.43
CA ALA A 595 12.12 -19.46 -22.73
C ALA A 595 11.75 -20.14 -21.41
N ALA A 596 10.45 -20.46 -21.23
CA ALA A 596 10.02 -21.30 -20.13
C ALA A 596 10.78 -22.62 -20.16
N LYS A 597 11.44 -22.97 -19.05
CA LYS A 597 12.05 -24.28 -18.83
C LYS A 597 11.00 -25.36 -18.67
#